data_5331e6f15ce39109b67ae4a4128e984e
#
_entry.id   5331e6f15ce39109b67ae4a4128e984e
#
_cell.length_a   1.000
_cell.length_b   1.000
_cell.length_c   1.000
_cell.angle_alpha   90.00
_cell.angle_beta   90.00
_cell.angle_gamma   90.00
#
_symmetry.space_group_name_H-M   'P 1'
#
loop_
_entity.id
_entity.type
_entity.pdbx_description
1 polymer ?
#
loop_
_entity_poly.entity_id
_entity_poly.type
_entity_poly.pdbx_seq_one_letter_code
_entity_poly.pdbx_strand_id
1 'polypeptide(L)'
;IGSKISKPAIFYRMNNAWVSTIKALVAEVIVQQAGKQIQNKLFSGFKNVWIQDSTCVQLPQTLIKKFSGSVVNGKQNSVAKLNVIVHALSGLCPLMEWDSYTVPEQALASAIMDIAKAGDLVIRDLGYFVLRAFRRMDERGIFFLSRWKYKVVLFDIQTGETIDLIKKLKDKSYLDMQV
;
A
#
# COMPACT_ATOMS: atom_id res chain seq x y z
N ILE A 1 -41.66 -6.08 -8.36
CA ILE A 1 -41.64 -7.56 -8.25
C ILE A 1 -40.39 -7.92 -7.47
N GLY A 2 -40.50 -7.96 -6.13
CA GLY A 2 -39.37 -8.36 -5.25
C GLY A 2 -39.37 -9.87 -5.07
N SER A 3 -38.61 -10.62 -5.83
CA SER A 3 -38.36 -12.03 -5.58
C SER A 3 -37.44 -12.17 -4.37
N LYS A 4 -37.95 -12.79 -3.28
CA LYS A 4 -37.10 -13.14 -2.13
C LYS A 4 -36.17 -14.27 -2.53
N ILE A 5 -34.87 -13.93 -2.62
CA ILE A 5 -33.79 -14.93 -2.85
C ILE A 5 -33.50 -15.60 -1.49
N SER A 6 -33.51 -16.93 -1.44
CA SER A 6 -33.19 -17.67 -0.21
C SER A 6 -31.68 -17.66 0.03
N LYS A 7 -31.25 -17.74 1.31
CA LYS A 7 -29.82 -17.82 1.69
C LYS A 7 -29.07 -18.95 0.97
N PRO A 8 -29.60 -20.20 0.87
CA PRO A 8 -28.97 -21.25 0.09
C PRO A 8 -28.79 -20.90 -1.38
N ALA A 9 -29.78 -20.26 -2.01
CA ALA A 9 -29.68 -19.86 -3.43
C ALA A 9 -28.55 -18.85 -3.69
N ILE A 10 -28.27 -17.97 -2.73
CA ILE A 10 -27.11 -17.07 -2.80
C ILE A 10 -25.81 -17.88 -2.68
N PHE A 11 -25.74 -18.79 -1.70
CA PHE A 11 -24.54 -19.59 -1.46
C PHE A 11 -24.13 -20.44 -2.67
N TYR A 12 -25.09 -21.12 -3.31
CA TYR A 12 -24.80 -21.94 -4.51
C TYR A 12 -24.38 -21.13 -5.72
N ARG A 13 -24.65 -19.82 -5.75
CA ARG A 13 -24.21 -18.91 -6.80
C ARG A 13 -22.83 -18.29 -6.55
N MET A 14 -22.29 -18.43 -5.33
CA MET A 14 -20.94 -17.97 -4.99
C MET A 14 -19.86 -18.88 -5.60
N ASN A 15 -19.73 -18.87 -6.89
CA ASN A 15 -18.76 -19.63 -7.68
C ASN A 15 -17.74 -18.67 -8.34
N ASN A 16 -16.81 -19.21 -9.13
CA ASN A 16 -15.79 -18.40 -9.80
C ASN A 16 -16.38 -17.34 -10.74
N ALA A 17 -17.51 -17.61 -11.39
CA ALA A 17 -18.19 -16.62 -12.23
C ALA A 17 -18.71 -15.44 -11.40
N TRP A 18 -19.26 -15.71 -10.21
CA TRP A 18 -19.69 -14.67 -9.26
C TRP A 18 -18.49 -13.80 -8.84
N VAL A 19 -17.36 -14.42 -8.47
CA VAL A 19 -16.13 -13.70 -8.11
C VAL A 19 -15.66 -12.80 -9.25
N SER A 20 -15.66 -13.31 -10.48
CA SER A 20 -15.28 -12.53 -11.67
C SER A 20 -16.23 -11.36 -11.91
N THR A 21 -17.54 -11.57 -11.73
CA THR A 21 -18.56 -10.51 -11.86
C THR A 21 -18.34 -9.42 -10.81
N ILE A 22 -18.14 -9.78 -9.55
CA ILE A 22 -17.87 -8.80 -8.49
C ILE A 22 -16.57 -8.02 -8.76
N LYS A 23 -15.50 -8.70 -9.20
CA LYS A 23 -14.26 -8.01 -9.58
C LYS A 23 -14.49 -7.00 -10.71
N ALA A 24 -15.23 -7.37 -11.74
CA ALA A 24 -15.56 -6.47 -12.84
C ALA A 24 -16.41 -5.28 -12.39
N LEU A 25 -17.41 -5.50 -11.52
CA LEU A 25 -18.21 -4.42 -10.95
C LEU A 25 -17.39 -3.46 -10.10
N VAL A 26 -16.51 -3.99 -9.25
CA VAL A 26 -15.61 -3.16 -8.44
C VAL A 26 -14.68 -2.33 -9.33
N ALA A 27 -14.10 -2.94 -10.36
CA ALA A 27 -13.25 -2.23 -11.32
C ALA A 27 -14.01 -1.10 -12.02
N GLU A 28 -15.25 -1.36 -12.48
CA GLU A 28 -16.10 -0.37 -13.14
C GLU A 28 -16.45 0.80 -12.20
N VAL A 29 -16.84 0.51 -10.95
CA VAL A 29 -17.14 1.54 -9.94
C VAL A 29 -15.89 2.39 -9.65
N ILE A 30 -14.72 1.78 -9.54
CA ILE A 30 -13.46 2.51 -9.35
C ILE A 30 -13.20 3.44 -10.54
N VAL A 31 -13.35 2.95 -11.76
CA VAL A 31 -13.16 3.77 -12.98
C VAL A 31 -14.16 4.93 -13.04
N GLN A 32 -15.43 4.70 -12.73
CA GLN A 32 -16.45 5.75 -12.72
C GLN A 32 -16.21 6.80 -11.64
N GLN A 33 -15.70 6.42 -10.48
CA GLN A 33 -15.33 7.35 -9.40
C GLN A 33 -14.02 8.09 -9.71
N ALA A 34 -13.06 7.41 -10.35
CA ALA A 34 -11.75 7.96 -10.72
C ALA A 34 -11.82 9.10 -11.76
N GLY A 35 -12.94 9.28 -12.44
CA GLY A 35 -13.10 10.31 -13.48
C GLY A 35 -13.09 11.77 -13.00
N LYS A 36 -13.09 12.01 -11.69
CA LYS A 36 -12.96 13.33 -11.09
C LYS A 36 -11.54 13.51 -10.54
N GLN A 37 -10.61 13.92 -11.39
CA GLN A 37 -9.29 14.32 -10.96
C GLN A 37 -9.40 15.49 -9.97
N ILE A 38 -9.06 15.25 -8.73
CA ILE A 38 -8.94 16.31 -7.72
C ILE A 38 -7.62 17.04 -7.99
N GLN A 39 -7.69 18.21 -8.57
CA GLN A 39 -6.53 19.09 -8.68
C GLN A 39 -6.14 19.55 -7.27
N ASN A 40 -5.02 19.06 -6.77
CA ASN A 40 -4.49 19.50 -5.49
C ASN A 40 -3.14 20.20 -5.72
N LYS A 41 -3.10 21.50 -5.38
CA LYS A 41 -1.87 22.32 -5.50
C LYS A 41 -0.67 21.71 -4.76
N LEU A 42 -0.92 20.97 -3.68
CA LEU A 42 0.12 20.31 -2.89
C LEU A 42 0.92 19.29 -3.70
N PHE A 43 0.30 18.67 -4.69
CA PHE A 43 0.92 17.62 -5.51
C PHE A 43 1.24 18.06 -6.94
N SER A 44 1.14 19.38 -7.24
CA SER A 44 1.35 19.91 -8.60
C SER A 44 2.76 19.69 -9.17
N GLY A 45 3.76 19.41 -8.30
CA GLY A 45 5.13 19.10 -8.70
C GLY A 45 5.34 17.65 -9.16
N PHE A 46 4.33 16.77 -9.04
CA PHE A 46 4.43 15.35 -9.38
C PHE A 46 3.47 14.98 -10.51
N LYS A 47 3.88 14.03 -11.37
CA LYS A 47 3.04 13.55 -12.47
C LYS A 47 1.85 12.75 -11.97
N ASN A 48 2.10 11.82 -11.05
CA ASN A 48 1.09 11.03 -10.36
C ASN A 48 1.47 10.91 -8.87
N VAL A 49 0.47 10.64 -8.05
CA VAL A 49 0.68 10.38 -6.61
C VAL A 49 0.07 9.04 -6.27
N TRP A 50 0.90 8.10 -5.86
CA TRP A 50 0.53 6.74 -5.50
C TRP A 50 0.59 6.53 -4.01
N ILE A 51 -0.42 5.89 -3.45
CA ILE A 51 -0.43 5.44 -2.04
C ILE A 51 -0.34 3.93 -2.05
N GLN A 52 0.67 3.38 -1.37
CA GLN A 52 0.81 1.95 -1.13
C GLN A 52 0.56 1.66 0.33
N ASP A 53 -0.46 0.85 0.61
CA ASP A 53 -0.85 0.48 1.97
C ASP A 53 -1.43 -0.93 2.04
N SER A 54 -1.58 -1.46 3.25
CA SER A 54 -2.23 -2.74 3.51
C SER A 54 -3.23 -2.65 4.65
N THR A 55 -4.27 -3.46 4.56
CA THR A 55 -5.23 -3.63 5.65
C THR A 55 -5.45 -5.11 5.94
N CYS A 56 -5.73 -5.44 7.20
CA CYS A 56 -5.95 -6.80 7.65
C CYS A 56 -7.44 -7.05 7.89
N VAL A 57 -7.93 -8.17 7.37
CA VAL A 57 -9.32 -8.61 7.54
C VAL A 57 -9.34 -9.94 8.25
N GLN A 58 -10.05 -10.01 9.37
CA GLN A 58 -10.26 -11.25 10.09
C GLN A 58 -11.21 -12.16 9.31
N LEU A 59 -10.82 -13.41 9.13
CA LEU A 59 -11.57 -14.41 8.38
C LEU A 59 -12.07 -15.53 9.29
N PRO A 60 -13.09 -16.30 8.86
CA PRO A 60 -13.50 -17.50 9.56
C PRO A 60 -12.34 -18.50 9.73
N GLN A 61 -12.33 -19.20 10.87
CA GLN A 61 -11.29 -20.18 11.21
C GLN A 61 -11.12 -21.32 10.18
N THR A 62 -12.15 -21.61 9.42
CA THR A 62 -12.10 -22.61 8.32
C THR A 62 -11.07 -22.25 7.25
N LEU A 63 -10.66 -20.98 7.13
CA LEU A 63 -9.69 -20.50 6.16
C LEU A 63 -8.25 -20.40 6.70
N ILE A 64 -8.01 -20.86 7.94
CA ILE A 64 -6.70 -20.73 8.61
C ILE A 64 -5.54 -21.37 7.84
N LYS A 65 -5.79 -22.47 7.12
CA LYS A 65 -4.77 -23.15 6.30
C LYS A 65 -4.29 -22.29 5.12
N LYS A 66 -5.16 -21.42 4.61
CA LYS A 66 -4.86 -20.53 3.49
C LYS A 66 -4.40 -19.14 3.96
N PHE A 67 -5.01 -18.64 5.02
CA PHE A 67 -4.77 -17.31 5.56
C PHE A 67 -4.43 -17.41 7.05
N SER A 68 -3.24 -17.90 7.35
CA SER A 68 -2.76 -17.97 8.73
C SER A 68 -2.46 -16.56 9.25
N GLY A 69 -3.02 -16.23 10.41
CA GLY A 69 -2.84 -14.95 11.08
C GLY A 69 -1.94 -15.05 12.30
N SER A 70 -2.05 -14.07 13.20
CA SER A 70 -1.34 -14.04 14.46
C SER A 70 -1.88 -15.06 15.47
N VAL A 71 -1.04 -15.43 16.42
CA VAL A 71 -1.45 -16.23 17.59
C VAL A 71 -1.90 -15.27 18.68
N VAL A 72 -3.15 -15.41 19.13
CA VAL A 72 -3.72 -14.65 20.24
C VAL A 72 -4.23 -15.64 21.29
N ASN A 73 -3.80 -15.52 22.52
CA ASN A 73 -4.15 -16.43 23.63
C ASN A 73 -3.94 -17.94 23.30
N GLY A 74 -2.79 -18.26 22.65
CA GLY A 74 -2.46 -19.63 22.26
C GLY A 74 -3.26 -20.19 21.08
N LYS A 75 -4.19 -19.41 20.48
CA LYS A 75 -4.95 -19.82 19.29
C LYS A 75 -4.54 -18.99 18.09
N GLN A 76 -4.24 -19.68 17.00
CA GLN A 76 -3.95 -19.02 15.72
C GLN A 76 -5.24 -18.53 15.08
N ASN A 77 -5.27 -17.27 14.67
CA ASN A 77 -6.39 -16.66 13.97
C ASN A 77 -6.23 -16.79 12.46
N SER A 78 -7.34 -16.72 11.72
CA SER A 78 -7.33 -16.60 10.27
C SER A 78 -7.45 -15.13 9.87
N VAL A 79 -6.43 -14.60 9.20
CA VAL A 79 -6.37 -13.17 8.81
C VAL A 79 -5.83 -13.08 7.39
N ALA A 80 -6.56 -12.42 6.52
CA ALA A 80 -6.05 -12.01 5.21
C ALA A 80 -5.55 -10.58 5.28
N LYS A 81 -4.46 -10.30 4.55
CA LYS A 81 -3.92 -8.98 4.31
C LYS A 81 -4.29 -8.56 2.89
N LEU A 82 -4.97 -7.44 2.76
CA LEU A 82 -5.26 -6.81 1.47
C LEU A 82 -4.20 -5.75 1.22
N ASN A 83 -3.40 -5.93 0.18
CA ASN A 83 -2.43 -4.95 -0.28
C ASN A 83 -3.03 -4.14 -1.42
N VAL A 84 -2.89 -2.84 -1.36
CA VAL A 84 -3.44 -1.93 -2.37
C VAL A 84 -2.40 -0.90 -2.81
N ILE A 85 -2.46 -0.54 -4.10
CA ILE A 85 -1.82 0.64 -4.62
C ILE A 85 -2.91 1.49 -5.25
N VAL A 86 -3.06 2.71 -4.77
CA VAL A 86 -4.14 3.62 -5.18
C VAL A 86 -3.55 4.92 -5.68
N HIS A 87 -4.08 5.43 -6.79
CA HIS A 87 -3.77 6.78 -7.27
C HIS A 87 -4.53 7.81 -6.44
N ALA A 88 -3.81 8.64 -5.67
CA ALA A 88 -4.39 9.53 -4.66
C ALA A 88 -5.40 10.53 -5.22
N LEU A 89 -5.20 11.00 -6.47
CA LEU A 89 -6.01 12.07 -7.06
C LEU A 89 -7.21 11.55 -7.86
N SER A 90 -7.17 10.31 -8.34
CA SER A 90 -8.25 9.72 -9.15
C SER A 90 -8.96 8.55 -8.49
N GLY A 91 -8.42 7.99 -7.41
CA GLY A 91 -8.94 6.78 -6.79
C GLY A 91 -8.70 5.49 -7.61
N LEU A 92 -8.01 5.56 -8.75
CA LEU A 92 -7.66 4.38 -9.52
C LEU A 92 -6.82 3.41 -8.67
N CYS A 93 -7.20 2.14 -8.65
CA CYS A 93 -6.52 1.10 -7.87
C CYS A 93 -5.95 0.02 -8.82
N PRO A 94 -4.73 0.22 -9.34
CA PRO A 94 -4.12 -0.71 -10.30
C PRO A 94 -3.66 -2.02 -9.65
N LEU A 95 -3.51 -2.05 -8.32
CA LEU A 95 -3.14 -3.26 -7.60
C LEU A 95 -4.04 -3.45 -6.38
N MET A 96 -4.64 -4.65 -6.29
CA MET A 96 -5.42 -5.11 -5.15
C MET A 96 -5.19 -6.63 -4.99
N GLU A 97 -4.36 -7.00 -4.01
CA GLU A 97 -3.94 -8.39 -3.82
C GLU A 97 -4.19 -8.87 -2.39
N TRP A 98 -4.59 -10.13 -2.27
CA TRP A 98 -4.83 -10.79 -1.00
C TRP A 98 -3.69 -11.74 -0.65
N ASP A 99 -3.07 -11.50 0.50
CA ASP A 99 -2.03 -12.34 1.06
C ASP A 99 -2.37 -12.86 2.45
N SER A 100 -1.60 -13.83 2.91
CA SER A 100 -1.61 -14.20 4.32
C SER A 100 -1.03 -13.06 5.17
N TYR A 101 -1.56 -12.89 6.38
CA TYR A 101 -1.02 -11.96 7.37
C TYR A 101 0.49 -12.14 7.61
N THR A 102 0.97 -13.37 7.48
CA THR A 102 2.38 -13.72 7.68
C THR A 102 3.32 -13.20 6.59
N VAL A 103 2.80 -12.78 5.44
CA VAL A 103 3.61 -12.13 4.40
C VAL A 103 3.97 -10.72 4.87
N PRO A 104 5.27 -10.41 5.07
CA PRO A 104 5.67 -9.10 5.54
C PRO A 104 5.47 -8.04 4.44
N GLU A 105 5.10 -6.82 4.82
CA GLU A 105 4.92 -5.69 3.89
C GLU A 105 6.20 -5.38 3.10
N GLN A 106 7.37 -5.64 3.70
CA GLN A 106 8.67 -5.49 3.03
C GLN A 106 8.78 -6.34 1.75
N ALA A 107 8.17 -7.53 1.73
CA ALA A 107 8.17 -8.39 0.55
C ALA A 107 7.41 -7.75 -0.62
N LEU A 108 6.42 -6.91 -0.32
CA LEU A 108 5.56 -6.24 -1.29
C LEU A 108 6.06 -4.84 -1.67
N ALA A 109 7.13 -4.37 -1.02
CA ALA A 109 7.66 -3.02 -1.24
C ALA A 109 8.09 -2.75 -2.69
N SER A 110 8.37 -3.77 -3.47
CA SER A 110 8.78 -3.66 -4.88
C SER A 110 7.61 -3.59 -5.88
N ALA A 111 6.39 -3.96 -5.50
CA ALA A 111 5.23 -4.00 -6.40
C ALA A 111 4.93 -2.64 -7.06
N ILE A 112 5.22 -1.55 -6.37
CA ILE A 112 5.05 -0.20 -6.90
C ILE A 112 5.92 0.09 -8.14
N MET A 113 7.04 -0.64 -8.31
CA MET A 113 7.97 -0.44 -9.42
C MET A 113 7.40 -0.77 -10.81
N ASP A 114 6.33 -1.56 -10.84
CA ASP A 114 5.64 -1.91 -12.09
C ASP A 114 4.58 -0.86 -12.47
N ILE A 115 4.25 0.04 -11.54
CA ILE A 115 3.20 1.04 -11.68
C ILE A 115 3.79 2.45 -11.79
N ALA A 116 4.62 2.85 -10.82
CA ALA A 116 5.18 4.20 -10.73
C ALA A 116 6.27 4.44 -11.77
N LYS A 117 6.34 5.67 -12.29
CA LYS A 117 7.27 6.13 -13.32
C LYS A 117 8.04 7.36 -12.85
N ALA A 118 9.08 7.72 -13.58
CA ALA A 118 9.87 8.94 -13.31
C ALA A 118 8.98 10.19 -13.22
N GLY A 119 9.13 10.92 -12.12
CA GLY A 119 8.34 12.11 -11.79
C GLY A 119 7.08 11.83 -10.97
N ASP A 120 6.78 10.57 -10.64
CA ASP A 120 5.71 10.21 -9.72
C ASP A 120 6.16 10.32 -8.26
N LEU A 121 5.22 10.57 -7.35
CA LEU A 121 5.41 10.48 -5.90
C LEU A 121 4.77 9.20 -5.37
N VAL A 122 5.49 8.44 -4.57
CA VAL A 122 4.99 7.25 -3.86
C VAL A 122 4.93 7.55 -2.35
N ILE A 123 3.73 7.47 -1.78
CA ILE A 123 3.49 7.63 -0.35
C ILE A 123 3.28 6.23 0.25
N ARG A 124 4.03 5.91 1.31
CA ARG A 124 3.94 4.60 1.97
C ARG A 124 4.19 4.69 3.47
N ASP A 125 3.60 3.76 4.20
CA ASP A 125 3.85 3.64 5.63
C ASP A 125 5.18 2.93 5.94
N LEU A 126 5.55 2.99 7.21
CA LEU A 126 6.78 2.43 7.77
C LEU A 126 6.92 0.91 7.56
N GLY A 127 5.80 0.19 7.43
CA GLY A 127 5.78 -1.23 7.07
C GLY A 127 6.47 -1.54 5.75
N TYR A 128 6.45 -0.62 4.81
CA TYR A 128 7.12 -0.71 3.50
C TYR A 128 8.53 -0.09 3.48
N PHE A 129 9.10 0.23 4.63
CA PHE A 129 10.42 0.87 4.71
C PHE A 129 11.53 -0.13 4.38
N VAL A 130 11.94 -0.16 3.12
CA VAL A 130 13.01 -1.01 2.58
C VAL A 130 13.99 -0.13 1.80
N LEU A 131 15.20 0.06 2.32
CA LEU A 131 16.23 0.93 1.71
C LEU A 131 16.53 0.56 0.25
N ARG A 132 16.59 -0.74 -0.07
CA ARG A 132 16.77 -1.20 -1.45
C ARG A 132 15.62 -0.75 -2.37
N ALA A 133 14.39 -0.69 -1.86
CA ALA A 133 13.26 -0.21 -2.65
C ALA A 133 13.34 1.30 -2.88
N PHE A 134 13.73 2.07 -1.86
CA PHE A 134 13.94 3.52 -2.00
C PHE A 134 15.07 3.83 -2.99
N ARG A 135 16.21 3.15 -2.88
CA ARG A 135 17.29 3.29 -3.84
C ARG A 135 16.84 3.03 -5.28
N ARG A 136 16.09 1.97 -5.52
CA ARG A 136 15.55 1.66 -6.86
C ARG A 136 14.53 2.69 -7.35
N MET A 137 13.78 3.33 -6.47
CA MET A 137 12.90 4.46 -6.84
C MET A 137 13.74 5.66 -7.27
N ASP A 138 14.74 6.02 -6.47
CA ASP A 138 15.65 7.12 -6.76
C ASP A 138 16.36 6.93 -8.11
N GLU A 139 16.96 5.75 -8.34
CA GLU A 139 17.60 5.38 -9.62
C GLU A 139 16.65 5.50 -10.84
N ARG A 140 15.32 5.42 -10.61
CA ARG A 140 14.28 5.58 -11.64
C ARG A 140 13.66 6.98 -11.70
N GLY A 141 14.13 7.91 -10.88
CA GLY A 141 13.56 9.25 -10.78
C GLY A 141 12.15 9.28 -10.18
N ILE A 142 11.81 8.32 -9.31
CA ILE A 142 10.55 8.24 -8.59
C ILE A 142 10.75 8.83 -7.20
N PHE A 143 9.97 9.84 -6.86
CA PHE A 143 9.98 10.43 -5.53
C PHE A 143 9.24 9.53 -4.53
N PHE A 144 9.67 9.56 -3.27
CA PHE A 144 8.97 8.81 -2.22
C PHE A 144 8.82 9.63 -0.93
N LEU A 145 7.74 9.37 -0.22
CA LEU A 145 7.43 9.93 1.09
C LEU A 145 7.15 8.79 2.05
N SER A 146 7.92 8.70 3.13
CA SER A 146 7.75 7.70 4.19
C SER A 146 8.11 8.30 5.54
N ARG A 147 7.55 7.73 6.61
CA ARG A 147 8.02 8.03 7.96
C ARG A 147 9.43 7.49 8.15
N TRP A 148 10.23 8.18 8.95
CA TRP A 148 11.56 7.72 9.31
C TRP A 148 11.51 6.49 10.22
N LYS A 149 12.28 5.46 9.89
CA LYS A 149 12.38 4.25 10.72
C LYS A 149 13.42 4.43 11.81
N TYR A 150 13.02 4.20 13.07
CA TYR A 150 13.93 4.23 14.21
C TYR A 150 15.14 3.30 13.98
N LYS A 151 16.32 3.73 14.43
CA LYS A 151 17.62 3.06 14.24
C LYS A 151 18.17 3.03 12.80
N VAL A 152 17.55 3.65 11.84
CA VAL A 152 18.21 3.90 10.55
C VAL A 152 19.14 5.09 10.70
N VAL A 153 20.40 4.91 10.38
CA VAL A 153 21.44 5.93 10.47
C VAL A 153 21.61 6.58 9.11
N LEU A 154 21.66 7.90 9.07
CA LEU A 154 22.04 8.67 7.90
C LEU A 154 23.51 9.06 7.98
N PHE A 155 24.14 9.13 6.84
CA PHE A 155 25.50 9.62 6.70
C PHE A 155 25.51 10.84 5.76
N ASP A 156 26.27 11.81 6.10
CA ASP A 156 26.55 12.93 5.21
C ASP A 156 27.36 12.43 4.01
N ILE A 157 26.88 12.69 2.79
CA ILE A 157 27.51 12.16 1.56
C ILE A 157 28.91 12.72 1.32
N GLN A 158 29.19 13.92 1.84
CA GLN A 158 30.49 14.58 1.63
C GLN A 158 31.51 14.18 2.66
N THR A 159 31.11 14.06 3.94
CA THR A 159 32.03 13.80 5.04
C THR A 159 32.05 12.34 5.48
N GLY A 160 31.02 11.56 5.17
CA GLY A 160 30.84 10.20 5.66
C GLY A 160 30.48 10.11 7.15
N GLU A 161 30.27 11.25 7.81
CA GLU A 161 29.92 11.27 9.23
C GLU A 161 28.44 10.97 9.46
N THR A 162 28.15 10.40 10.62
CA THR A 162 26.74 10.13 11.01
C THR A 162 25.99 11.41 11.32
N ILE A 163 24.75 11.48 10.83
CA ILE A 163 23.87 12.62 11.01
C ILE A 163 22.93 12.40 12.19
N ASP A 164 23.03 13.24 13.22
CA ASP A 164 22.04 13.33 14.27
C ASP A 164 20.87 14.22 13.81
N LEU A 165 19.79 13.56 13.32
CA LEU A 165 18.60 14.26 12.83
C LEU A 165 17.91 15.09 13.91
N ILE A 166 17.88 14.62 15.15
CA ILE A 166 17.22 15.34 16.26
C ILE A 166 17.96 16.64 16.53
N LYS A 167 19.30 16.57 16.58
CA LYS A 167 20.13 17.74 16.77
C LYS A 167 20.03 18.72 15.59
N LYS A 168 20.00 18.22 14.36
CA LYS A 168 19.92 19.07 13.13
C LYS A 168 18.52 19.68 12.94
N LEU A 169 17.46 19.03 13.41
CA LEU A 169 16.07 19.54 13.35
C LEU A 169 15.70 20.44 14.53
N LYS A 170 16.55 20.52 15.56
CA LYS A 170 16.30 21.43 16.67
C LYS A 170 16.11 22.85 16.13
N ASP A 171 15.01 23.48 16.47
CA ASP A 171 14.62 24.84 16.03
C ASP A 171 14.36 25.00 14.52
N LYS A 172 14.19 23.89 13.77
CA LYS A 172 13.86 23.90 12.34
C LYS A 172 12.56 23.12 12.07
N SER A 173 11.75 23.61 11.15
CA SER A 173 10.54 22.93 10.70
C SER A 173 10.80 21.88 9.62
N TYR A 174 11.92 22.00 8.90
CA TYR A 174 12.35 21.05 7.87
C TYR A 174 13.87 21.07 7.73
N LEU A 175 14.39 20.03 7.10
CA LEU A 175 15.79 19.89 6.75
C LEU A 175 15.89 19.33 5.32
N ASP A 176 16.61 20.05 4.46
CA ASP A 176 16.93 19.59 3.11
C ASP A 176 18.44 19.31 3.07
N MET A 177 18.81 18.08 2.70
CA MET A 177 20.20 17.62 2.68
C MET A 177 20.38 16.38 1.83
N GLN A 178 21.56 16.21 1.29
CA GLN A 178 21.98 14.98 0.62
C GLN A 178 22.56 13.98 1.66
N VAL A 179 22.13 12.72 1.56
CA VAL A 179 22.52 11.63 2.47
C VAL A 179 22.85 10.36 1.70
#